data_caa8c517a4c4070241f7026d921f6f9f
#
_entry.id   caa8c517a4c4070241f7026d921f6f9f
#
_cell.length_a   1.000
_cell.length_b   1.000
_cell.length_c   1.000
_cell.angle_alpha   90.00
_cell.angle_beta   90.00
_cell.angle_gamma   90.00
#
_symmetry.space_group_name_H-M   'P 1'
#
loop_
_entity.id
_entity.type
_entity.pdbx_description
1 polymer ?
#
loop_
_entity_poly.entity_id
_entity_poly.type
_entity_poly.pdbx_seq_one_letter_code
_entity_poly.pdbx_strand_id
1 'polypeptide(L)'
;MLKFLSKLINKNMEDDKKEITEEVKNDSAEKTSPETDEVEVIKEPKITYDDFKKVQIRVGEIMSAEKVENTDKLLCLKVNFGNEKRQIVSGISEYYSEPADLIGKKVPFVTNLAPRTIRGVESDGMIMAAIDRDNNKFSLLEIGSEIPAGTDIS
;
A
#
# COMPACT_ATOMS: atom_id res chain seq x y z
N MET A 1 -14.85 40.85 21.44
CA MET A 1 -13.51 41.39 21.68
C MET A 1 -12.56 40.57 20.88
N LEU A 2 -12.15 41.13 19.91
CA LEU A 2 -10.90 41.56 19.23
C LEU A 2 -10.20 40.39 18.59
N LYS A 3 -10.19 40.23 17.26
CA LYS A 3 -9.42 40.96 16.19
C LYS A 3 -7.92 41.02 16.51
N PHE A 4 -7.17 40.64 15.52
CA PHE A 4 -5.77 40.94 15.17
C PHE A 4 -4.98 39.65 14.93
N LEU A 5 -4.27 39.43 13.85
CA LEU A 5 -3.78 40.24 12.75
C LEU A 5 -3.40 39.35 11.59
N SER A 6 -3.93 39.63 10.45
CA SER A 6 -3.27 39.39 9.16
C SER A 6 -2.23 40.50 8.99
N LYS A 7 -1.06 40.17 8.57
CA LYS A 7 -0.23 41.00 7.68
C LYS A 7 1.25 40.68 7.83
N LEU A 8 1.86 40.57 6.79
CA LEU A 8 3.22 40.96 6.36
C LEU A 8 3.91 39.75 5.66
N ILE A 9 4.47 39.82 4.51
CA ILE A 9 4.78 40.97 3.62
C ILE A 9 5.15 40.41 2.26
N ASN A 10 4.60 41.04 1.29
CA ASN A 10 5.08 41.13 -0.08
C ASN A 10 6.20 42.19 -0.14
N LYS A 11 7.35 41.89 -0.70
CA LYS A 11 8.30 42.88 -1.27
C LYS A 11 9.60 42.20 -1.66
N ASN A 12 10.03 42.16 -2.86
CA ASN A 12 10.58 43.11 -3.83
C ASN A 12 10.75 42.34 -5.15
N MET A 13 10.29 42.70 -6.25
CA MET A 13 10.37 43.83 -7.16
C MET A 13 11.79 44.23 -7.60
N GLU A 14 11.92 44.13 -8.95
CA GLU A 14 12.66 45.01 -9.89
C GLU A 14 14.18 44.81 -9.89
N ASP A 15 14.88 44.81 -10.97
CA ASP A 15 14.79 45.20 -12.39
C ASP A 15 15.94 44.56 -13.16
N ASP A 16 15.83 44.20 -14.42
CA ASP A 16 16.54 44.86 -15.49
C ASP A 16 16.15 44.36 -16.88
N LYS A 17 15.73 45.36 -17.65
CA LYS A 17 15.53 45.33 -19.09
C LYS A 17 16.85 45.25 -19.83
N LYS A 18 16.91 44.46 -20.93
CA LYS A 18 17.54 44.95 -22.17
C LYS A 18 16.94 44.28 -23.41
N GLU A 19 16.30 45.15 -24.17
CA GLU A 19 15.91 45.00 -25.56
C GLU A 19 17.10 44.67 -26.46
N ILE A 20 16.86 43.92 -27.55
CA ILE A 20 17.22 44.31 -28.92
C ILE A 20 16.36 43.51 -29.92
N THR A 21 15.62 44.27 -30.73
CA THR A 21 14.91 44.06 -31.98
C THR A 21 15.74 43.34 -33.05
N GLU A 22 15.16 42.58 -33.99
CA GLU A 22 14.49 42.86 -35.27
C GLU A 22 14.30 41.58 -36.07
N GLU A 23 13.10 41.34 -36.53
CA GLU A 23 12.48 41.26 -37.85
C GLU A 23 13.00 40.13 -38.79
N VAL A 24 12.14 39.37 -39.47
CA VAL A 24 11.10 39.61 -40.46
C VAL A 24 10.41 38.29 -40.92
N LYS A 25 9.05 38.28 -40.98
CA LYS A 25 8.10 37.72 -41.98
C LYS A 25 8.28 36.29 -42.50
N ASN A 26 7.31 35.46 -42.52
CA ASN A 26 5.96 35.44 -43.09
C ASN A 26 5.52 33.96 -43.22
N ASP A 27 4.40 33.67 -42.87
CA ASP A 27 3.09 33.35 -43.44
C ASP A 27 2.65 31.88 -43.30
N SER A 28 1.45 31.77 -42.90
CA SER A 28 0.42 30.77 -43.07
C SER A 28 -0.09 30.09 -41.80
N ALA A 29 -1.32 30.50 -41.53
CA ALA A 29 -2.29 30.01 -40.58
C ALA A 29 -2.43 28.48 -40.58
N GLU A 30 -2.57 27.82 -39.38
CA GLU A 30 -3.83 27.16 -39.03
C GLU A 30 -3.79 26.54 -37.62
N LYS A 31 -4.81 26.92 -36.87
CA LYS A 31 -5.45 26.22 -35.74
C LYS A 31 -4.60 25.84 -34.52
N THR A 32 -4.66 26.73 -33.60
CA THR A 32 -4.56 26.54 -32.14
C THR A 32 -5.56 25.47 -31.64
N SER A 33 -5.01 24.38 -31.16
CA SER A 33 -5.68 23.57 -30.17
C SER A 33 -4.97 23.81 -28.83
N PRO A 34 -5.66 23.94 -27.70
CA PRO A 34 -5.00 24.13 -26.43
C PRO A 34 -4.26 22.86 -26.07
N GLU A 35 -2.96 22.99 -25.83
CA GLU A 35 -2.17 21.97 -25.16
C GLU A 35 -2.78 21.75 -23.78
N THR A 36 -3.50 20.65 -23.68
CA THR A 36 -3.81 20.06 -22.39
C THR A 36 -2.48 19.51 -21.90
N ASP A 37 -1.99 20.00 -20.80
CA ASP A 37 -0.91 19.35 -20.04
C ASP A 37 -1.36 17.92 -19.75
N GLU A 38 -0.93 16.98 -20.60
CA GLU A 38 -1.03 15.56 -20.31
C GLU A 38 -0.06 15.31 -19.14
N VAL A 39 -0.62 15.26 -17.95
CA VAL A 39 0.05 14.66 -16.80
C VAL A 39 0.38 13.24 -17.25
N GLU A 40 1.63 12.97 -17.51
CA GLU A 40 2.15 11.64 -17.85
C GLU A 40 1.87 10.74 -16.63
N VAL A 41 0.72 10.06 -16.67
CA VAL A 41 0.38 9.04 -15.68
C VAL A 41 1.42 7.94 -15.86
N ILE A 42 2.37 7.86 -14.94
CA ILE A 42 3.34 6.78 -14.87
C ILE A 42 2.52 5.50 -14.72
N LYS A 43 2.26 4.82 -15.82
CA LYS A 43 1.60 3.52 -15.82
C LYS A 43 2.58 2.52 -15.22
N GLU A 44 2.26 2.05 -14.03
CA GLU A 44 3.00 0.94 -13.43
C GLU A 44 3.06 -0.25 -14.42
N PRO A 45 4.19 -0.96 -14.50
CA PRO A 45 4.33 -2.07 -15.42
C PRO A 45 3.29 -3.16 -15.10
N LYS A 46 2.55 -3.56 -16.13
CA LYS A 46 1.57 -4.64 -16.00
C LYS A 46 2.28 -5.98 -15.97
N ILE A 47 1.88 -6.84 -15.04
CA ILE A 47 2.29 -8.25 -15.04
C ILE A 47 1.41 -9.07 -16.00
N THR A 48 1.92 -10.19 -16.49
CA THR A 48 1.15 -11.13 -17.31
C THR A 48 0.27 -12.03 -16.41
N TYR A 49 -0.73 -12.67 -17.00
CA TYR A 49 -1.53 -13.67 -16.30
C TYR A 49 -0.68 -14.86 -15.81
N ASP A 50 0.32 -15.27 -16.60
CA ASP A 50 1.24 -16.34 -16.22
C ASP A 50 2.15 -15.94 -15.05
N ASP A 51 2.46 -14.68 -14.88
CA ASP A 51 3.17 -14.19 -13.70
C ASP A 51 2.29 -14.22 -12.46
N PHE A 52 1.02 -13.81 -12.59
CA PHE A 52 0.07 -13.89 -11.50
C PHE A 52 -0.20 -15.33 -11.05
N LYS A 53 -0.32 -16.26 -11.97
CA LYS A 53 -0.49 -17.71 -11.67
C LYS A 53 0.62 -18.32 -10.83
N LYS A 54 1.80 -17.73 -10.81
CA LYS A 54 2.90 -18.18 -9.97
C LYS A 54 2.65 -17.89 -8.49
N VAL A 55 1.75 -16.96 -8.18
CA VAL A 55 1.42 -16.61 -6.79
C VAL A 55 0.35 -17.57 -6.27
N GLN A 56 0.63 -18.25 -5.16
CA GLN A 56 -0.34 -19.12 -4.49
C GLN A 56 -0.95 -18.39 -3.31
N ILE A 57 -2.25 -18.18 -3.38
CA ILE A 57 -3.01 -17.55 -2.30
C ILE A 57 -3.96 -18.59 -1.72
N ARG A 58 -3.93 -18.76 -0.40
CA ARG A 58 -4.78 -19.73 0.30
C ARG A 58 -5.46 -19.11 1.51
N VAL A 59 -6.61 -19.65 1.83
CA VAL A 59 -7.34 -19.32 3.05
C VAL A 59 -6.61 -19.87 4.26
N GLY A 60 -6.19 -19.01 5.18
CA GLY A 60 -5.61 -19.41 6.45
C GLY A 60 -6.49 -19.00 7.61
N GLU A 61 -6.64 -19.87 8.61
CA GLU A 61 -7.31 -19.57 9.87
C GLU A 61 -6.27 -19.24 10.94
N ILE A 62 -6.39 -18.08 11.56
CA ILE A 62 -5.46 -17.64 12.60
C ILE A 62 -5.77 -18.39 13.89
N MET A 63 -4.83 -19.18 14.36
CA MET A 63 -4.95 -19.98 15.58
C MET A 63 -4.43 -19.27 16.83
N SER A 64 -3.36 -18.52 16.67
CA SER A 64 -2.79 -17.66 17.71
C SER A 64 -2.14 -16.43 17.11
N ALA A 65 -2.11 -15.37 17.90
CA ALA A 65 -1.42 -14.11 17.56
C ALA A 65 -0.69 -13.61 18.80
N GLU A 66 0.59 -13.39 18.69
CA GLU A 66 1.45 -12.96 19.79
C GLU A 66 2.32 -11.79 19.33
N LYS A 67 2.62 -10.83 20.23
CA LYS A 67 3.56 -9.76 19.93
C LYS A 67 4.98 -10.33 19.84
N VAL A 68 5.73 -9.87 18.86
CA VAL A 68 7.14 -10.24 18.72
C VAL A 68 7.96 -9.40 19.70
N GLU A 69 8.88 -10.04 20.41
CA GLU A 69 9.76 -9.37 21.38
C GLU A 69 10.57 -8.23 20.73
N ASN A 70 10.78 -7.17 21.50
CA ASN A 70 11.55 -5.98 21.10
C ASN A 70 10.99 -5.22 19.89
N THR A 71 9.66 -5.32 19.66
CA THR A 71 8.98 -4.53 18.63
C THR A 71 7.48 -4.39 18.94
N ASP A 72 6.96 -3.18 18.78
CA ASP A 72 5.53 -2.89 18.97
C ASP A 72 4.72 -3.06 17.69
N LYS A 73 5.40 -3.28 16.55
CA LYS A 73 4.76 -3.27 15.22
C LYS A 73 4.46 -4.66 14.67
N LEU A 74 5.06 -5.71 15.23
CA LEU A 74 4.99 -7.05 14.67
C LEU A 74 4.16 -8.00 15.53
N LEU A 75 3.31 -8.77 14.85
CA LEU A 75 2.64 -9.96 15.40
C LEU A 75 3.20 -11.22 14.75
N CYS A 76 3.42 -12.23 15.58
CA CYS A 76 3.70 -13.59 15.16
C CYS A 76 2.37 -14.36 15.18
N LEU A 77 1.94 -14.81 14.01
CA LEU A 77 0.69 -15.54 13.81
C LEU A 77 0.99 -17.02 13.59
N LYS A 78 0.27 -17.90 14.27
CA LYS A 78 0.19 -19.31 13.89
C LYS A 78 -1.08 -19.54 13.09
N VAL A 79 -0.91 -19.97 11.85
CA VAL A 79 -1.99 -20.06 10.87
C VAL A 79 -2.17 -21.51 10.43
N ASN A 80 -3.42 -21.96 10.43
CA ASN A 80 -3.85 -23.27 9.97
C ASN A 80 -4.30 -23.17 8.50
N PHE A 81 -3.73 -23.99 7.65
CA PHE A 81 -4.10 -24.15 6.24
C PHE A 81 -4.78 -25.50 5.95
N GLY A 82 -5.41 -26.09 6.96
CA GLY A 82 -6.06 -27.39 6.86
C GLY A 82 -5.09 -28.54 7.07
N ASN A 83 -4.24 -28.81 6.09
CA ASN A 83 -3.26 -29.90 6.12
C ASN A 83 -1.91 -29.51 6.76
N GLU A 84 -1.65 -28.24 6.94
CA GLU A 84 -0.40 -27.72 7.50
C GLU A 84 -0.64 -26.49 8.38
N LYS A 85 0.31 -26.23 9.25
CA LYS A 85 0.35 -25.02 10.07
C LYS A 85 1.63 -24.27 9.80
N ARG A 86 1.53 -22.94 9.65
CA ARG A 86 2.68 -22.10 9.41
C ARG A 86 2.76 -20.97 10.41
N GLN A 87 3.96 -20.46 10.62
CA GLN A 87 4.23 -19.27 11.37
C GLN A 87 4.44 -18.11 10.41
N ILE A 88 3.72 -17.02 10.62
CA ILE A 88 3.75 -15.84 9.74
C ILE A 88 3.89 -14.61 10.59
N VAL A 89 4.90 -13.79 10.31
CA VAL A 89 5.12 -12.51 10.99
C VAL A 89 4.54 -11.38 10.14
N SER A 90 3.76 -10.51 10.77
CA SER A 90 3.10 -9.41 10.07
C SER A 90 3.18 -8.11 10.85
N GLY A 91 3.30 -6.98 10.12
CA GLY A 91 3.38 -5.62 10.67
C GLY A 91 2.02 -5.00 10.95
N ILE A 92 1.10 -5.73 11.56
CA ILE A 92 -0.29 -5.30 11.80
C ILE A 92 -0.60 -5.00 13.27
N SER A 93 0.40 -5.05 14.14
CA SER A 93 0.20 -4.88 15.59
C SER A 93 -0.41 -3.51 15.96
N GLU A 94 -0.10 -2.47 15.20
CA GLU A 94 -0.63 -1.12 15.45
C GLU A 94 -2.15 -1.00 15.21
N TYR A 95 -2.71 -1.90 14.39
CA TYR A 95 -4.14 -1.92 14.08
C TYR A 95 -4.97 -2.81 15.00
N TYR A 96 -4.30 -3.62 15.84
CA TYR A 96 -4.94 -4.53 16.78
C TYR A 96 -4.38 -4.33 18.17
N SER A 97 -5.13 -3.64 19.03
CA SER A 97 -4.77 -3.44 20.43
C SER A 97 -4.67 -4.77 21.16
N GLU A 98 -5.59 -5.68 20.85
CA GLU A 98 -5.65 -7.04 21.40
C GLU A 98 -5.39 -8.06 20.27
N PRO A 99 -4.22 -8.72 20.23
CA PRO A 99 -3.94 -9.75 19.25
C PRO A 99 -4.95 -10.90 19.25
N ALA A 100 -5.60 -11.15 20.37
CA ALA A 100 -6.63 -12.17 20.52
C ALA A 100 -7.83 -11.98 19.58
N ASP A 101 -8.13 -10.76 19.17
CA ASP A 101 -9.22 -10.44 18.23
C ASP A 101 -8.99 -11.03 16.82
N LEU A 102 -7.79 -11.46 16.55
CA LEU A 102 -7.43 -12.12 15.28
C LEU A 102 -7.73 -13.62 15.29
N ILE A 103 -7.86 -14.23 16.46
CA ILE A 103 -8.01 -15.69 16.58
C ILE A 103 -9.36 -16.13 16.02
N GLY A 104 -9.33 -17.17 15.19
CA GLY A 104 -10.48 -17.72 14.49
C GLY A 104 -10.84 -17.01 13.19
N LYS A 105 -10.22 -15.87 12.89
CA LYS A 105 -10.44 -15.19 11.60
C LYS A 105 -9.82 -15.97 10.46
N LYS A 106 -10.56 -16.09 9.37
CA LYS A 106 -10.09 -16.67 8.10
C LYS A 106 -9.78 -15.54 7.14
N VAL A 107 -8.55 -15.51 6.67
CA VAL A 107 -8.05 -14.44 5.77
C VAL A 107 -7.15 -15.05 4.70
N PRO A 108 -6.95 -14.37 3.56
CA PRO A 108 -6.04 -14.83 2.52
C PRO A 108 -4.59 -14.62 2.90
N PHE A 109 -3.76 -15.59 2.55
CA PHE A 109 -2.32 -15.53 2.69
C PHE A 109 -1.63 -15.95 1.40
N VAL A 110 -0.54 -15.26 1.05
CA VAL A 110 0.39 -15.75 0.03
C VAL A 110 1.28 -16.82 0.67
N THR A 111 1.25 -18.05 0.11
CA THR A 111 1.83 -19.24 0.74
C THR A 111 3.09 -19.78 0.07
N ASN A 112 3.42 -19.32 -1.12
CA ASN A 112 4.59 -19.79 -1.86
C ASN A 112 5.73 -18.76 -1.92
N LEU A 113 5.83 -17.93 -0.91
CA LEU A 113 7.00 -17.08 -0.70
C LEU A 113 8.11 -17.85 0.00
N ALA A 114 9.36 -17.55 -0.33
CA ALA A 114 10.50 -18.10 0.41
C ALA A 114 10.44 -17.63 1.88
N PRO A 115 10.66 -18.51 2.85
CA PRO A 115 10.68 -18.13 4.26
C PRO A 115 11.69 -17.03 4.54
N ARG A 116 11.35 -16.12 5.45
CA ARG A 116 12.19 -14.98 5.82
C ARG A 116 12.27 -14.86 7.34
N THR A 117 13.44 -14.54 7.85
CA THR A 117 13.62 -14.21 9.26
C THR A 117 13.40 -12.70 9.47
N ILE A 118 12.41 -12.35 10.30
CA ILE A 118 12.05 -10.99 10.65
C ILE A 118 12.25 -10.81 12.15
N ARG A 119 13.19 -9.98 12.55
CA ARG A 119 13.54 -9.78 13.97
C ARG A 119 13.82 -11.09 14.74
N GLY A 120 14.49 -12.04 14.10
CA GLY A 120 14.83 -13.33 14.71
C GLY A 120 13.71 -14.39 14.68
N VAL A 121 12.53 -14.03 14.17
CA VAL A 121 11.36 -14.91 14.03
C VAL A 121 11.18 -15.28 12.56
N GLU A 122 11.06 -16.57 12.27
CA GLU A 122 10.82 -17.05 10.90
C GLU A 122 9.37 -16.77 10.48
N SER A 123 9.20 -16.30 9.25
CA SER A 123 7.91 -16.08 8.60
C SER A 123 7.84 -16.87 7.30
N ASP A 124 6.88 -17.79 7.20
CA ASP A 124 6.64 -18.65 6.05
C ASP A 124 5.31 -18.31 5.38
N GLY A 125 5.25 -17.13 4.79
CA GLY A 125 4.10 -16.60 4.08
C GLY A 125 3.84 -15.12 4.38
N MET A 126 2.77 -14.59 3.79
CA MET A 126 2.37 -13.18 3.95
C MET A 126 0.86 -13.04 4.03
N ILE A 127 0.36 -12.35 5.05
CA ILE A 127 -1.06 -12.00 5.17
C ILE A 127 -1.45 -10.92 4.15
N MET A 128 -2.65 -11.02 3.61
CA MET A 128 -3.20 -9.98 2.74
C MET A 128 -4.19 -9.10 3.52
N ALA A 129 -4.04 -7.80 3.37
CA ALA A 129 -4.89 -6.81 4.00
C ALA A 129 -5.03 -5.56 3.12
N ALA A 130 -6.12 -4.84 3.29
CA ALA A 130 -6.30 -3.53 2.69
C ALA A 130 -5.75 -2.45 3.63
N ILE A 131 -4.88 -1.58 3.10
CA ILE A 131 -4.26 -0.50 3.86
C ILE A 131 -4.45 0.81 3.10
N ASP A 132 -5.21 1.71 3.67
CA ASP A 132 -5.32 3.11 3.22
C ASP A 132 -4.35 3.94 4.07
N ARG A 133 -3.18 4.21 3.51
CA ARG A 133 -2.11 4.93 4.23
C ARG A 133 -2.42 6.40 4.43
N ASP A 134 -3.17 7.00 3.52
CA ASP A 134 -3.49 8.43 3.57
C ASP A 134 -4.45 8.75 4.71
N ASN A 135 -5.39 7.84 4.97
CA ASN A 135 -6.38 7.98 6.04
C ASN A 135 -6.09 7.09 7.26
N ASN A 136 -4.94 6.43 7.29
CA ASN A 136 -4.55 5.49 8.35
C ASN A 136 -5.63 4.44 8.66
N LYS A 137 -6.21 3.85 7.60
CA LYS A 137 -7.23 2.81 7.73
C LYS A 137 -6.66 1.46 7.33
N PHE A 138 -7.08 0.46 8.06
CA PHE A 138 -6.69 -0.92 7.84
C PHE A 138 -7.91 -1.84 7.90
N SER A 139 -7.94 -2.86 7.05
CA SER A 139 -8.93 -3.94 7.10
C SER A 139 -8.33 -5.25 6.65
N LEU A 140 -8.60 -6.30 7.41
CA LEU A 140 -8.38 -7.65 6.93
C LEU A 140 -9.42 -8.02 5.87
N LEU A 141 -9.00 -8.84 4.92
CA LEU A 141 -9.91 -9.43 3.92
C LEU A 141 -10.52 -10.69 4.54
N GLU A 142 -11.55 -10.52 5.35
CA GLU A 142 -12.17 -11.65 6.05
C GLU A 142 -12.97 -12.53 5.08
N ILE A 143 -12.79 -13.84 5.21
CA ILE A 143 -13.45 -14.86 4.41
C ILE A 143 -14.52 -15.54 5.26
N GLY A 144 -15.66 -15.82 4.64
CA GLY A 144 -16.79 -16.45 5.33
C GLY A 144 -16.41 -17.77 6.01
N SER A 145 -17.02 -18.02 7.15
CA SER A 145 -16.71 -19.18 7.99
C SER A 145 -16.99 -20.52 7.32
N GLU A 146 -17.86 -20.53 6.31
CA GLU A 146 -18.22 -21.69 5.50
C GLU A 146 -17.08 -22.20 4.60
N ILE A 147 -16.10 -21.34 4.30
CA ILE A 147 -14.96 -21.71 3.46
C ILE A 147 -13.89 -22.40 4.34
N PRO A 148 -13.47 -23.62 4.00
CA PRO A 148 -12.44 -24.33 4.76
C PRO A 148 -11.08 -23.62 4.71
N ALA A 149 -10.33 -23.73 5.80
CA ALA A 149 -8.90 -23.38 5.79
C ALA A 149 -8.15 -24.24 4.77
N GLY A 150 -7.21 -23.64 4.04
CA GLY A 150 -6.46 -24.31 2.99
C GLY A 150 -7.08 -24.21 1.60
N THR A 151 -8.28 -23.64 1.46
CA THR A 151 -8.90 -23.40 0.14
C THR A 151 -8.04 -22.46 -0.68
N ASP A 152 -7.78 -22.80 -1.93
CA ASP A 152 -7.07 -21.94 -2.87
C ASP A 152 -7.94 -20.76 -3.32
N ILE A 153 -7.30 -19.60 -3.48
CA ILE A 153 -7.92 -18.38 -4.00
C ILE A 153 -7.35 -18.10 -5.38
N SER A 154 -8.20 -18.00 -6.36
CA SER A 154 -7.86 -17.82 -7.78
C SER A 154 -8.61 -16.65 -8.41
#